data_f3a6657220f2faf81098462b232394c2
#
_entry.id   f3a6657220f2faf81098462b232394c2
#
_cell.length_a   1.000
_cell.length_b   1.000
_cell.length_c   1.000
_cell.angle_alpha   90.00
_cell.angle_beta   90.00
_cell.angle_gamma   90.00
#
_symmetry.space_group_name_H-M   'P 1'
#
loop_
_entity.id
_entity.type
_entity.pdbx_description
1 polymer ?
#
loop_
_entity_poly.entity_id
_entity_poly.type
_entity_poly.pdbx_seq_one_letter_code
_entity_poly.pdbx_strand_id
1 'polypeptide(L)'
;MFTENQLKALSYGLDDSRVKTIEKAGMSFKYLETYDIINVANTIFNYMWDYTITRLEEVARETNQNGNYVITYSAIVKVKIYDTQRNFIEREDTGVGIGTARTVGDAIDNASKSAVSDSLKRSLRSCGRQFGNDLYSKTPNINQQQSQQYSQPIKQQQKQSHNPQDYASLYSLGLTIMEQGQNLVVVGDNIFSKKDSIKACGFRWDGNSKFWYKPIEQQAA
;
A
#
# COMPACT_ATOMS: atom_id res chain seq x y z
N MET A 1 -3.47 -10.29 -17.33
CA MET A 1 -4.33 -9.42 -16.49
C MET A 1 -4.00 -9.71 -15.02
N PHE A 2 -4.26 -8.82 -14.09
CA PHE A 2 -4.00 -9.07 -12.67
C PHE A 2 -4.80 -10.28 -12.15
N THR A 3 -4.16 -11.09 -11.31
CA THR A 3 -4.83 -12.16 -10.58
C THR A 3 -5.73 -11.58 -9.48
N GLU A 4 -6.68 -12.38 -8.97
CA GLU A 4 -7.55 -11.96 -7.86
C GLU A 4 -6.73 -11.55 -6.62
N ASN A 5 -5.65 -12.28 -6.31
CA ASN A 5 -4.75 -11.94 -5.19
C ASN A 5 -4.04 -10.60 -5.40
N GLN A 6 -3.61 -10.29 -6.62
CA GLN A 6 -3.02 -9.00 -6.95
C GLN A 6 -4.03 -7.87 -6.83
N LEU A 7 -5.26 -8.05 -7.36
CA LEU A 7 -6.33 -7.07 -7.23
C LEU A 7 -6.68 -6.82 -5.76
N LYS A 8 -6.77 -7.88 -4.98
CA LYS A 8 -7.01 -7.78 -3.53
C LYS A 8 -5.88 -7.02 -2.83
N ALA A 9 -4.62 -7.35 -3.12
CA ALA A 9 -3.47 -6.64 -2.55
C ALA A 9 -3.47 -5.14 -2.92
N LEU A 10 -3.75 -4.80 -4.17
CA LEU A 10 -3.82 -3.41 -4.66
C LEU A 10 -4.96 -2.61 -4.02
N SER A 11 -6.05 -3.27 -3.62
CA SER A 11 -7.23 -2.64 -2.99
C SER A 11 -7.07 -2.38 -1.50
N TYR A 12 -6.14 -3.06 -0.81
CA TYR A 12 -5.90 -2.83 0.62
C TYR A 12 -5.48 -1.39 0.90
N GLY A 13 -5.89 -0.89 2.06
CA GLY A 13 -5.44 0.40 2.56
C GLY A 13 -3.92 0.44 2.72
N LEU A 14 -3.35 1.63 2.58
CA LEU A 14 -1.93 1.83 2.83
C LEU A 14 -1.64 1.69 4.32
N ASP A 15 -0.61 0.93 4.67
CA ASP A 15 -0.12 0.81 6.05
C ASP A 15 0.57 2.12 6.46
N ASP A 16 0.10 2.73 7.54
CA ASP A 16 0.63 3.99 8.06
C ASP A 16 2.12 3.91 8.45
N SER A 17 2.63 2.73 8.81
CA SER A 17 4.05 2.54 9.13
C SER A 17 4.99 2.81 7.94
N ARG A 18 4.48 2.67 6.72
CA ARG A 18 5.20 2.93 5.47
C ARG A 18 5.24 4.42 5.11
N VAL A 19 4.32 5.20 5.67
CA VAL A 19 4.17 6.61 5.36
C VAL A 19 5.21 7.42 6.13
N LYS A 20 6.01 8.18 5.39
CA LYS A 20 6.97 9.13 5.94
C LYS A 20 6.42 10.55 5.84
N THR A 21 6.91 11.40 6.70
CA THR A 21 6.53 12.82 6.74
C THR A 21 7.76 13.68 6.56
N ILE A 22 7.66 14.69 5.73
CA ILE A 22 8.69 15.72 5.55
C ILE A 22 8.07 17.10 5.73
N GLU A 23 8.77 17.97 6.43
CA GLU A 23 8.37 19.37 6.54
C GLU A 23 9.11 20.22 5.52
N LYS A 24 8.37 21.00 4.73
CA LYS A 24 8.89 21.98 3.78
C LYS A 24 8.10 23.28 3.87
N ALA A 25 8.80 24.38 4.05
CA ALA A 25 8.20 25.73 4.15
C ALA A 25 7.05 25.82 5.17
N GLY A 26 7.18 25.17 6.32
CA GLY A 26 6.16 25.15 7.39
C GLY A 26 4.94 24.26 7.11
N MET A 27 4.97 23.48 6.03
CA MET A 27 3.93 22.52 5.69
C MET A 27 4.45 21.09 5.80
N SER A 28 3.61 20.20 6.32
CA SER A 28 3.89 18.78 6.47
C SER A 28 3.36 17.99 5.28
N PHE A 29 4.22 17.21 4.64
CA PHE A 29 3.88 16.39 3.48
C PHE A 29 4.12 14.91 3.77
N LYS A 30 3.11 14.09 3.51
CA LYS A 30 3.21 12.64 3.58
C LYS A 30 3.71 12.07 2.26
N TYR A 31 4.59 11.08 2.32
CA TYR A 31 5.14 10.43 1.13
C TYR A 31 5.55 8.98 1.41
N LEU A 32 5.77 8.21 0.34
CA LEU A 32 6.40 6.90 0.39
C LEU A 32 7.82 6.98 -0.16
N GLU A 33 8.72 6.21 0.42
CA GLU A 33 10.08 6.10 -0.08
C GLU A 33 10.14 5.22 -1.32
N THR A 34 11.03 5.53 -2.25
CA THR A 34 11.12 4.84 -3.54
C THR A 34 11.47 3.36 -3.37
N TYR A 35 12.35 3.02 -2.42
CA TYR A 35 12.72 1.63 -2.16
C TYR A 35 11.52 0.81 -1.64
N ASP A 36 10.67 1.40 -0.81
CA ASP A 36 9.46 0.77 -0.30
C ASP A 36 8.47 0.46 -1.43
N ILE A 37 8.26 1.42 -2.32
CA ILE A 37 7.40 1.26 -3.51
C ILE A 37 7.92 0.15 -4.43
N ILE A 38 9.24 0.09 -4.66
CA ILE A 38 9.87 -0.97 -5.47
C ILE A 38 9.66 -2.34 -4.81
N ASN A 39 9.87 -2.46 -3.50
CA ASN A 39 9.67 -3.71 -2.77
C ASN A 39 8.22 -4.19 -2.85
N VAL A 40 7.26 -3.28 -2.72
CA VAL A 40 5.83 -3.59 -2.84
C VAL A 40 5.49 -4.00 -4.28
N ALA A 41 6.02 -3.31 -5.28
CA ALA A 41 5.83 -3.69 -6.69
C ALA A 41 6.39 -5.08 -6.97
N ASN A 42 7.60 -5.39 -6.47
CA ASN A 42 8.19 -6.73 -6.57
C ASN A 42 7.32 -7.81 -5.94
N THR A 43 6.76 -7.52 -4.77
CA THR A 43 5.89 -8.45 -4.04
C THR A 43 4.55 -8.66 -4.74
N ILE A 44 3.85 -7.58 -5.10
CA ILE A 44 2.50 -7.65 -5.68
C ILE A 44 2.55 -8.22 -7.10
N PHE A 45 3.54 -7.77 -7.90
CA PHE A 45 3.66 -8.17 -9.30
C PHE A 45 4.58 -9.38 -9.51
N ASN A 46 5.10 -9.96 -8.42
CA ASN A 46 6.00 -11.13 -8.46
C ASN A 46 7.17 -10.93 -9.44
N TYR A 47 7.81 -9.76 -9.40
CA TYR A 47 8.88 -9.32 -10.31
C TYR A 47 8.48 -9.27 -11.80
N MET A 48 7.20 -9.43 -12.13
CA MET A 48 6.68 -9.35 -13.50
C MET A 48 6.37 -7.88 -13.87
N TRP A 49 7.35 -7.04 -13.72
CA TRP A 49 7.26 -5.63 -14.09
C TRP A 49 8.65 -5.07 -14.40
N ASP A 50 8.67 -4.01 -15.20
CA ASP A 50 9.86 -3.23 -15.48
C ASP A 50 9.54 -1.75 -15.59
N TYR A 51 10.55 -0.91 -15.70
CA TYR A 51 10.38 0.49 -16.04
C TYR A 51 11.48 0.96 -16.98
N THR A 52 11.14 1.95 -17.80
CA THR A 52 12.03 2.62 -18.73
C THR A 52 12.00 4.12 -18.49
N ILE A 53 13.16 4.75 -18.43
CA ILE A 53 13.25 6.22 -18.44
C ILE A 53 13.14 6.64 -19.90
N THR A 54 11.97 7.18 -20.30
CA THR A 54 11.70 7.60 -21.68
C THR A 54 12.23 9.01 -21.97
N ARG A 55 12.36 9.83 -20.92
CA ARG A 55 12.94 11.17 -20.99
C ARG A 55 13.62 11.54 -19.69
N LEU A 56 14.76 12.16 -19.77
CA LEU A 56 15.49 12.76 -18.64
C LEU A 56 16.23 13.99 -19.16
N GLU A 57 15.86 15.16 -18.68
CA GLU A 57 16.42 16.41 -19.17
C GLU A 57 16.60 17.45 -18.07
N GLU A 58 17.62 18.26 -18.20
CA GLU A 58 17.81 19.44 -17.38
C GLU A 58 16.87 20.55 -17.88
N VAL A 59 16.05 21.08 -16.97
CA VAL A 59 15.06 22.12 -17.31
C VAL A 59 15.41 23.49 -16.74
N ALA A 60 16.26 23.54 -15.70
CA ALA A 60 16.74 24.80 -15.13
C ALA A 60 18.09 24.61 -14.44
N ARG A 61 18.91 25.66 -14.49
CA ARG A 61 20.21 25.75 -13.80
C ARG A 61 20.39 27.15 -13.26
N GLU A 62 20.60 27.25 -11.96
CA GLU A 62 20.77 28.52 -11.25
C GLU A 62 21.89 28.40 -10.19
N THR A 63 22.31 29.53 -9.66
CA THR A 63 23.19 29.62 -8.50
C THR A 63 22.45 30.40 -7.42
N ASN A 64 22.33 29.82 -6.23
CA ASN A 64 21.66 30.48 -5.11
C ASN A 64 22.58 31.53 -4.44
N GLN A 65 22.01 32.29 -3.50
CA GLN A 65 22.73 33.35 -2.75
C GLN A 65 23.95 32.85 -1.98
N ASN A 66 24.01 31.56 -1.67
CA ASN A 66 25.14 30.92 -0.96
C ASN A 66 26.20 30.38 -1.92
N GLY A 67 26.09 30.64 -3.22
CA GLY A 67 27.02 30.19 -4.25
C GLY A 67 26.84 28.69 -4.62
N ASN A 68 25.82 28.02 -4.17
CA ASN A 68 25.54 26.64 -4.55
C ASN A 68 24.78 26.58 -5.87
N TYR A 69 25.10 25.58 -6.69
CA TYR A 69 24.33 25.24 -7.88
C TYR A 69 22.99 24.65 -7.50
N VAL A 70 21.91 25.15 -8.12
CA VAL A 70 20.56 24.63 -8.01
C VAL A 70 20.15 24.17 -9.41
N ILE A 71 20.01 22.86 -9.58
CA ILE A 71 19.71 22.27 -10.89
C ILE A 71 18.38 21.53 -10.79
N THR A 72 17.55 21.70 -11.79
CA THR A 72 16.24 21.03 -11.89
C THR A 72 16.24 20.10 -13.08
N TYR A 73 15.84 18.85 -12.84
CA TYR A 73 15.60 17.84 -13.87
C TYR A 73 14.14 17.49 -13.96
N SER A 74 13.69 17.20 -15.17
CA SER A 74 12.42 16.54 -15.45
C SER A 74 12.70 15.15 -15.98
N ALA A 75 11.92 14.16 -15.51
CA ALA A 75 11.97 12.80 -15.99
C ALA A 75 10.57 12.33 -16.40
N ILE A 76 10.52 11.45 -17.41
CA ILE A 76 9.34 10.66 -17.75
C ILE A 76 9.72 9.20 -17.59
N VAL A 77 8.96 8.48 -16.75
CA VAL A 77 9.16 7.06 -16.50
C VAL A 77 7.90 6.30 -16.91
N LYS A 78 8.12 5.30 -17.73
CA LYS A 78 7.13 4.35 -18.21
C LYS A 78 7.28 3.05 -17.43
N VAL A 79 6.22 2.58 -16.80
CA VAL A 79 6.16 1.29 -16.09
C VAL A 79 5.32 0.32 -16.89
N LYS A 80 5.80 -0.91 -17.07
CA LYS A 80 5.05 -2.04 -17.64
C LYS A 80 4.88 -3.12 -16.58
N ILE A 81 3.66 -3.64 -16.48
CA ILE A 81 3.33 -4.73 -15.57
C ILE A 81 2.75 -5.85 -16.41
N TYR A 82 3.36 -7.03 -16.32
CA TYR A 82 3.07 -8.17 -17.17
C TYR A 82 2.21 -9.21 -16.45
N ASP A 83 1.39 -9.92 -17.20
CA ASP A 83 0.79 -11.18 -16.76
C ASP A 83 1.66 -12.38 -17.16
N THR A 84 1.24 -13.58 -16.76
CA THR A 84 1.94 -14.84 -17.08
C THR A 84 1.98 -15.17 -18.58
N GLN A 85 1.11 -14.56 -19.38
CA GLN A 85 1.06 -14.70 -20.84
C GLN A 85 1.83 -13.58 -21.56
N ARG A 86 2.53 -12.72 -20.81
CA ARG A 86 3.25 -11.54 -21.29
C ARG A 86 2.37 -10.45 -21.90
N ASN A 87 1.06 -10.45 -21.67
CA ASN A 87 0.28 -9.24 -21.86
C ASN A 87 0.66 -8.23 -20.80
N PHE A 88 0.61 -6.94 -21.10
CA PHE A 88 0.99 -5.92 -20.15
C PHE A 88 0.00 -4.76 -20.10
N ILE A 89 0.00 -4.11 -18.98
CA ILE A 89 -0.53 -2.75 -18.81
C ILE A 89 0.64 -1.79 -18.69
N GLU A 90 0.47 -0.59 -19.21
CA GLU A 90 1.47 0.47 -19.19
C GLU A 90 0.96 1.69 -18.44
N ARG A 91 1.84 2.32 -17.68
CA ARG A 91 1.62 3.59 -16.99
C ARG A 91 2.82 4.48 -17.20
N GLU A 92 2.57 5.75 -17.47
CA GLU A 92 3.62 6.75 -17.67
C GLU A 92 3.24 8.01 -16.93
N ASP A 93 4.18 8.63 -16.26
CA ASP A 93 3.99 9.91 -15.58
C ASP A 93 5.29 10.70 -15.57
N THR A 94 5.20 11.98 -15.25
CA THR A 94 6.33 12.89 -15.14
C THR A 94 6.75 13.07 -13.69
N GLY A 95 8.03 13.36 -13.47
CA GLY A 95 8.56 13.73 -12.16
C GLY A 95 9.57 14.86 -12.29
N VAL A 96 9.70 15.66 -11.25
CA VAL A 96 10.67 16.75 -11.17
C VAL A 96 11.56 16.55 -9.96
N GLY A 97 12.86 16.74 -10.16
CA GLY A 97 13.86 16.70 -9.10
C GLY A 97 14.68 17.97 -9.07
N ILE A 98 14.94 18.47 -7.87
CA ILE A 98 15.82 19.63 -7.65
C ILE A 98 17.01 19.15 -6.83
N GLY A 99 18.20 19.39 -7.32
CA GLY A 99 19.46 19.14 -6.64
C GLY A 99 20.15 20.46 -6.29
N THR A 100 20.59 20.58 -5.06
CA THR A 100 21.38 21.73 -4.61
C THR A 100 22.69 21.22 -4.04
N ALA A 101 23.82 21.69 -4.58
CA ALA A 101 25.14 21.30 -4.12
C ALA A 101 26.19 22.37 -4.46
N ARG A 102 27.40 22.23 -3.85
CA ARG A 102 28.55 23.12 -4.13
C ARG A 102 29.18 22.87 -5.49
N THR A 103 29.09 21.64 -6.01
CA THR A 103 29.57 21.28 -7.33
C THR A 103 28.40 21.03 -8.29
N VAL A 104 28.63 21.30 -9.56
CA VAL A 104 27.64 21.04 -10.63
C VAL A 104 27.32 19.57 -10.71
N GLY A 105 28.33 18.70 -10.61
CA GLY A 105 28.16 17.25 -10.70
C GLY A 105 27.24 16.70 -9.63
N ASP A 106 27.45 17.06 -8.36
CA ASP A 106 26.60 16.63 -7.24
C ASP A 106 25.17 17.17 -7.37
N ALA A 107 25.02 18.41 -7.84
CA ALA A 107 23.70 19.00 -8.06
C ALA A 107 22.94 18.26 -9.17
N ILE A 108 23.60 17.89 -10.28
CA ILE A 108 23.04 17.07 -11.36
C ILE A 108 22.65 15.69 -10.85
N ASP A 109 23.54 15.01 -10.12
CA ASP A 109 23.31 13.67 -9.58
C ASP A 109 22.06 13.66 -8.66
N ASN A 110 21.98 14.60 -7.73
CA ASN A 110 20.84 14.73 -6.84
C ASN A 110 19.55 15.06 -7.58
N ALA A 111 19.57 15.96 -8.54
CA ALA A 111 18.40 16.39 -9.32
C ALA A 111 17.87 15.26 -10.19
N SER A 112 18.74 14.60 -10.96
CA SER A 112 18.37 13.54 -11.90
C SER A 112 17.80 12.31 -11.18
N LYS A 113 18.44 11.85 -10.10
CA LYS A 113 17.94 10.75 -9.26
C LYS A 113 16.59 11.07 -8.63
N SER A 114 16.42 12.30 -8.14
CA SER A 114 15.17 12.76 -7.56
C SER A 114 14.04 12.79 -8.60
N ALA A 115 14.31 13.31 -9.81
CA ALA A 115 13.33 13.36 -10.89
C ALA A 115 12.85 11.96 -11.30
N VAL A 116 13.78 11.02 -11.51
CA VAL A 116 13.45 9.62 -11.85
C VAL A 116 12.66 8.96 -10.73
N SER A 117 13.07 9.14 -9.48
CA SER A 117 12.37 8.59 -8.31
C SER A 117 10.95 9.14 -8.17
N ASP A 118 10.74 10.43 -8.40
CA ASP A 118 9.41 11.05 -8.35
C ASP A 118 8.53 10.52 -9.49
N SER A 119 9.05 10.48 -10.71
CA SER A 119 8.34 9.96 -11.88
C SER A 119 7.91 8.50 -11.70
N LEU A 120 8.83 7.62 -11.23
CA LEU A 120 8.53 6.21 -10.97
C LEU A 120 7.41 6.04 -9.92
N LYS A 121 7.50 6.79 -8.82
CA LYS A 121 6.46 6.78 -7.78
C LYS A 121 5.10 7.20 -8.33
N ARG A 122 5.06 8.22 -9.17
CA ARG A 122 3.83 8.73 -9.80
C ARG A 122 3.24 7.74 -10.78
N SER A 123 4.06 7.08 -11.60
CA SER A 123 3.61 6.05 -12.54
C SER A 123 2.98 4.85 -11.81
N LEU A 124 3.62 4.38 -10.73
CA LEU A 124 3.08 3.28 -9.93
C LEU A 124 1.85 3.66 -9.09
N ARG A 125 1.73 4.92 -8.66
CA ARG A 125 0.60 5.41 -7.87
C ARG A 125 -0.76 5.14 -8.54
N SER A 126 -0.82 5.22 -9.87
CA SER A 126 -2.02 4.91 -10.65
C SER A 126 -2.45 3.43 -10.58
N CYS A 127 -1.58 2.54 -10.05
CA CYS A 127 -1.90 1.13 -9.91
C CYS A 127 -2.71 0.81 -8.64
N GLY A 128 -2.78 1.72 -7.66
CA GLY A 128 -3.64 1.51 -6.50
C GLY A 128 -3.13 2.10 -5.19
N ARG A 129 -3.88 1.80 -4.14
CA ARG A 129 -3.70 2.39 -2.80
C ARG A 129 -2.35 2.04 -2.18
N GLN A 130 -1.82 0.85 -2.45
CA GLN A 130 -0.52 0.40 -1.96
C GLN A 130 0.66 1.27 -2.45
N PHE A 131 0.46 2.05 -3.50
CA PHE A 131 1.42 3.00 -4.06
C PHE A 131 1.14 4.46 -3.68
N GLY A 132 0.34 4.67 -2.63
CA GLY A 132 0.09 6.00 -2.05
C GLY A 132 -0.91 6.86 -2.82
N ASN A 133 -1.80 6.26 -3.62
CA ASN A 133 -2.84 7.01 -4.32
C ASN A 133 -3.71 7.83 -3.35
N ASP A 134 -4.01 7.30 -2.17
CA ASP A 134 -4.86 7.95 -1.16
C ASP A 134 -4.15 9.11 -0.42
N LEU A 135 -2.82 9.18 -0.42
CA LEU A 135 -2.06 10.23 0.27
C LEU A 135 -2.30 11.64 -0.31
N TYR A 136 -2.78 11.70 -1.55
CA TYR A 136 -3.02 12.96 -2.26
C TYR A 136 -4.50 13.30 -2.39
N SER A 137 -5.37 12.52 -1.78
CA SER A 137 -6.80 12.84 -1.70
C SER A 137 -7.02 14.05 -0.82
N LYS A 138 -7.57 15.12 -1.39
CA LYS A 138 -7.95 16.35 -0.66
C LYS A 138 -9.22 16.17 0.18
N THR A 139 -9.92 15.07 0.02
CA THR A 139 -11.11 14.71 0.80
C THR A 139 -10.64 14.04 2.10
N PRO A 140 -11.06 14.54 3.29
CA PRO A 140 -10.91 13.76 4.51
C PRO A 140 -11.51 12.38 4.25
N ASN A 141 -10.82 11.31 4.64
CA ASN A 141 -11.21 9.92 4.41
C ASN A 141 -12.68 9.64 4.78
N ILE A 142 -13.62 10.04 3.96
CA ILE A 142 -15.02 9.56 3.99
C ILE A 142 -15.07 8.12 3.45
N ASN A 143 -14.01 7.66 2.80
CA ASN A 143 -13.95 6.36 2.11
C ASN A 143 -13.48 5.17 2.95
N GLN A 144 -13.34 5.29 4.28
CA GLN A 144 -13.32 4.08 5.10
C GLN A 144 -14.69 3.38 5.10
N GLN A 145 -15.77 4.06 4.72
CA GLN A 145 -17.11 3.48 4.60
C GLN A 145 -17.51 3.06 3.17
N GLN A 146 -16.84 3.57 2.13
CA GLN A 146 -17.21 3.21 0.73
C GLN A 146 -16.38 2.07 0.13
N SER A 147 -15.26 1.66 0.75
CA SER A 147 -14.60 0.40 0.38
C SER A 147 -15.45 -0.84 0.71
N GLN A 148 -16.54 -0.69 1.46
CA GLN A 148 -17.53 -1.75 1.69
C GLN A 148 -18.57 -1.88 0.57
N GLN A 149 -18.67 -0.92 -0.35
CA GLN A 149 -19.77 -0.89 -1.34
C GLN A 149 -19.38 -1.38 -2.74
N TYR A 150 -18.08 -1.57 -3.03
CA TYR A 150 -17.61 -2.22 -4.26
C TYR A 150 -17.21 -3.69 -4.07
N SER A 151 -17.45 -4.25 -2.88
CA SER A 151 -17.33 -5.66 -2.56
C SER A 151 -18.71 -6.27 -2.43
N GLN A 152 -19.50 -6.28 -3.50
CA GLN A 152 -20.49 -7.35 -3.63
C GLN A 152 -19.78 -8.50 -4.34
N PRO A 153 -19.31 -9.53 -3.63
CA PRO A 153 -18.91 -10.75 -4.29
C PRO A 153 -20.17 -11.45 -4.78
N ILE A 154 -20.12 -11.88 -6.03
CA ILE A 154 -20.89 -13.02 -6.49
C ILE A 154 -20.87 -14.06 -5.38
N LYS A 155 -22.06 -14.39 -4.86
CA LYS A 155 -22.27 -15.38 -3.81
C LYS A 155 -21.63 -16.71 -4.21
N GLN A 156 -20.38 -16.94 -3.78
CA GLN A 156 -19.95 -18.30 -3.51
C GLN A 156 -20.29 -18.57 -2.06
N GLN A 157 -21.24 -19.46 -1.85
CA GLN A 157 -21.60 -20.00 -0.53
C GLN A 157 -20.38 -20.75 0.04
N GLN A 158 -19.57 -20.02 0.83
CA GLN A 158 -18.71 -20.72 1.78
C GLN A 158 -19.63 -21.23 2.90
N LYS A 159 -19.69 -22.56 3.04
CA LYS A 159 -20.31 -23.19 4.20
C LYS A 159 -19.66 -22.62 5.47
N GLN A 160 -20.36 -21.74 6.17
CA GLN A 160 -19.96 -21.33 7.52
C GLN A 160 -20.21 -22.51 8.43
N SER A 161 -19.15 -23.05 9.03
CA SER A 161 -19.24 -24.17 9.98
C SER A 161 -19.60 -23.71 11.41
N HIS A 162 -19.81 -22.40 11.62
CA HIS A 162 -20.21 -21.85 12.91
C HIS A 162 -21.47 -20.97 12.79
N ASN A 163 -22.29 -20.93 13.83
CA ASN A 163 -23.46 -20.06 13.85
C ASN A 163 -23.05 -18.61 14.16
N PRO A 164 -23.33 -17.64 13.29
CA PRO A 164 -22.98 -16.23 13.53
C PRO A 164 -23.58 -15.65 14.82
N GLN A 165 -24.67 -16.22 15.32
CA GLN A 165 -25.31 -15.78 16.59
C GLN A 165 -24.48 -16.09 17.82
N ASP A 166 -23.60 -17.09 17.78
CA ASP A 166 -22.77 -17.50 18.92
C ASP A 166 -21.70 -16.42 19.27
N TYR A 167 -21.39 -15.53 18.33
CA TYR A 167 -20.35 -14.51 18.47
C TYR A 167 -20.86 -13.09 18.21
N ALA A 168 -22.17 -12.86 18.38
CA ALA A 168 -22.79 -11.55 18.12
C ALA A 168 -22.15 -10.41 18.91
N SER A 169 -21.65 -10.70 20.13
CA SER A 169 -20.92 -9.72 20.95
C SER A 169 -19.58 -9.30 20.36
N LEU A 170 -18.88 -10.18 19.64
CA LEU A 170 -17.62 -9.85 18.97
C LEU A 170 -17.87 -9.08 17.68
N TYR A 171 -18.90 -9.44 16.92
CA TYR A 171 -19.32 -8.70 15.73
C TYR A 171 -19.77 -7.27 16.05
N SER A 172 -20.48 -7.07 17.16
CA SER A 172 -20.89 -5.72 17.61
C SER A 172 -19.71 -4.83 18.03
N LEU A 173 -18.59 -5.44 18.41
CA LEU A 173 -17.32 -4.73 18.67
C LEU A 173 -16.49 -4.48 17.41
N GLY A 174 -17.01 -4.78 16.23
CA GLY A 174 -16.29 -4.61 14.96
C GLY A 174 -15.19 -5.66 14.74
N LEU A 175 -15.29 -6.83 15.41
CA LEU A 175 -14.42 -7.95 15.17
C LEU A 175 -15.09 -8.94 14.19
N THR A 176 -14.28 -9.65 13.42
CA THR A 176 -14.74 -10.67 12.47
C THR A 176 -14.15 -12.02 12.87
N ILE A 177 -14.90 -13.09 12.69
CA ILE A 177 -14.43 -14.44 12.91
C ILE A 177 -14.29 -15.13 11.56
N MET A 178 -13.10 -15.67 11.31
CA MET A 178 -12.75 -16.36 10.07
C MET A 178 -12.32 -17.79 10.36
N GLU A 179 -12.63 -18.70 9.45
CA GLU A 179 -12.13 -20.06 9.50
C GLU A 179 -10.73 -20.13 8.90
N GLN A 180 -9.79 -20.68 9.64
CA GLN A 180 -8.43 -20.93 9.17
C GLN A 180 -8.02 -22.37 9.53
N GLY A 181 -8.09 -23.26 8.56
CA GLY A 181 -7.88 -24.68 8.79
C GLY A 181 -8.94 -25.28 9.69
N GLN A 182 -8.54 -25.83 10.85
CA GLN A 182 -9.45 -26.40 11.85
C GLN A 182 -9.76 -25.43 13.01
N ASN A 183 -9.46 -24.14 12.82
CA ASN A 183 -9.67 -23.13 13.86
C ASN A 183 -10.51 -21.96 13.36
N LEU A 184 -11.27 -21.38 14.30
CA LEU A 184 -11.82 -20.04 14.15
C LEU A 184 -10.79 -19.04 14.64
N VAL A 185 -10.57 -17.96 13.88
CA VAL A 185 -9.60 -16.89 14.18
C VAL A 185 -10.32 -15.56 14.24
N VAL A 186 -9.99 -14.74 15.25
CA VAL A 186 -10.56 -13.40 15.41
C VAL A 186 -9.69 -12.39 14.68
N VAL A 187 -10.33 -11.58 13.83
CA VAL A 187 -9.70 -10.53 13.01
C VAL A 187 -10.43 -9.21 13.24
N GLY A 188 -9.72 -8.11 13.24
CA GLY A 188 -10.32 -6.77 13.37
C GLY A 188 -9.35 -5.77 14.00
N ASP A 189 -9.82 -4.54 14.17
CA ASP A 189 -9.04 -3.45 14.73
C ASP A 189 -9.07 -3.45 16.27
N ASN A 190 -7.95 -2.96 16.86
CA ASN A 190 -7.82 -2.83 18.32
C ASN A 190 -8.11 -4.11 19.10
N ILE A 191 -7.73 -5.27 18.57
CA ILE A 191 -7.95 -6.59 19.17
C ILE A 191 -7.45 -6.65 20.62
N PHE A 192 -6.33 -5.98 20.92
CA PHE A 192 -5.74 -5.98 22.25
C PHE A 192 -6.64 -5.32 23.31
N SER A 193 -7.33 -4.24 22.97
CA SER A 193 -8.28 -3.57 23.89
C SER A 193 -9.56 -4.37 24.12
N LYS A 194 -9.87 -5.32 23.23
CA LYS A 194 -11.06 -6.17 23.24
C LYS A 194 -10.78 -7.59 23.75
N LYS A 195 -9.58 -7.83 24.26
CA LYS A 195 -9.09 -9.17 24.68
C LYS A 195 -10.00 -9.90 25.63
N ASP A 196 -10.64 -9.18 26.56
CA ASP A 196 -11.48 -9.81 27.59
C ASP A 196 -12.81 -10.31 26.98
N SER A 197 -13.40 -9.58 26.04
CA SER A 197 -14.56 -10.02 25.27
C SER A 197 -14.22 -11.21 24.36
N ILE A 198 -13.04 -11.23 23.77
CA ILE A 198 -12.56 -12.34 22.92
C ILE A 198 -12.37 -13.61 23.77
N LYS A 199 -11.77 -13.48 24.95
CA LYS A 199 -11.62 -14.60 25.91
C LYS A 199 -12.98 -15.12 26.39
N ALA A 200 -13.92 -14.24 26.68
CA ALA A 200 -15.25 -14.61 27.12
C ALA A 200 -16.00 -15.48 26.08
N CYS A 201 -15.70 -15.32 24.79
CA CYS A 201 -16.21 -16.15 23.69
C CYS A 201 -15.43 -17.46 23.49
N GLY A 202 -14.48 -17.77 24.36
CA GLY A 202 -13.72 -19.02 24.33
C GLY A 202 -12.52 -19.06 23.42
N PHE A 203 -12.09 -17.92 22.88
CA PHE A 203 -10.86 -17.84 22.09
C PHE A 203 -9.61 -17.79 22.99
N ARG A 204 -8.52 -18.37 22.50
CA ARG A 204 -7.21 -18.40 23.15
C ARG A 204 -6.18 -17.65 22.31
N TRP A 205 -5.23 -17.01 22.97
CA TRP A 205 -4.12 -16.31 22.29
C TRP A 205 -3.01 -17.29 21.94
N ASP A 206 -2.60 -17.32 20.68
CA ASP A 206 -1.38 -17.99 20.25
C ASP A 206 -0.23 -16.97 20.15
N GLY A 207 0.76 -17.10 21.04
CA GLY A 207 1.91 -16.22 21.10
C GLY A 207 2.89 -16.37 19.92
N ASN A 208 2.90 -17.53 19.26
CA ASN A 208 3.77 -17.79 18.12
C ASN A 208 3.21 -17.19 16.83
N SER A 209 1.93 -17.43 16.58
CA SER A 209 1.23 -16.97 15.38
C SER A 209 0.61 -15.58 15.54
N LYS A 210 0.60 -15.02 16.76
CA LYS A 210 0.09 -13.69 17.14
C LYS A 210 -1.37 -13.46 16.75
N PHE A 211 -2.23 -14.45 16.93
CA PHE A 211 -3.69 -14.32 16.74
C PHE A 211 -4.49 -15.04 17.82
N TRP A 212 -5.78 -14.69 17.94
CA TRP A 212 -6.74 -15.35 18.78
C TRP A 212 -7.42 -16.46 18.00
N TYR A 213 -7.43 -17.69 18.55
CA TYR A 213 -8.02 -18.84 17.90
C TYR A 213 -8.93 -19.65 18.83
N LYS A 214 -9.84 -20.40 18.23
CA LYS A 214 -10.68 -21.41 18.87
C LYS A 214 -10.82 -22.59 17.93
N PRO A 215 -10.54 -23.85 18.38
CA PRO A 215 -10.75 -25.03 17.54
C PRO A 215 -12.22 -25.17 17.14
N ILE A 216 -12.46 -25.58 15.90
CA ILE A 216 -13.79 -25.92 15.41
C ILE A 216 -14.14 -27.29 16.00
N GLU A 217 -15.14 -27.35 16.90
CA GLU A 217 -15.64 -28.61 17.40
C GLU A 217 -16.35 -29.34 16.27
N GLN A 218 -15.79 -30.47 15.83
CA GLN A 218 -16.51 -31.40 14.95
C GLN A 218 -17.64 -32.00 15.77
N GLN A 219 -18.88 -31.65 15.46
CA GLN A 219 -20.02 -32.39 15.96
C GLN A 219 -19.86 -33.85 15.51
N ALA A 220 -19.62 -34.72 16.46
CA ALA A 220 -19.67 -36.17 16.20
C ALA A 220 -21.08 -36.53 15.68
N ALA A 221 -21.10 -37.12 14.48
CA ALA A 221 -22.30 -37.64 13.84
C ALA A 221 -22.82 -38.86 14.55
#